data_6531f4a11febd71ff2351d35e2279374
#
_entry.id   6531f4a11febd71ff2351d35e2279374
#
_cell.length_a   1.000
_cell.length_b   1.000
_cell.length_c   1.000
_cell.angle_alpha   90.00
_cell.angle_beta   90.00
_cell.angle_gamma   90.00
#
_symmetry.space_group_name_H-M   'P 1'
#
loop_
_entity.id
_entity.type
_entity.pdbx_description
1 polymer ?
#
loop_
_entity_poly.entity_id
_entity_poly.type
_entity_poly.pdbx_seq_one_letter_code
_entity_poly.pdbx_strand_id
1 'polypeptide(L)'
;MGKSSILDVCNLLFSRIMQEAAQDEQITASLLGEKDVKVGEEEAKITLFLEDQGNNFHYYRKRIQGKNLHNSKELKRVSEYIRKQYLGDYLETEEEYENDDTETPQKEFTLNNENIPVYVFYGVDRYNEKTRKLRRRYTGAAGKLDAWRDSAFGGVINFRLFFEWFRGRQEYENSIRVETPNAEDPQLHAVKKAILNALGDGFSEIRVKVTEEDAELIVIKKELELAFYQLSEGEKSVIALVGDLSRRLAIANPKRENPLEGDGIVLIDEIDLHLHPKWQEKIFPALQNTFPNIQFIVSTHAPKVLESVDENIQVIRLHEDAETHLVLAEPMEPMNGWDVNTILEDYMDTEVYNRKTTELLEQINVYLNEKAYDEAEKLVNKLA
;
A
#
# COMPACT_ATOMS: atom_id res chain seq x y z
N MET A 1 -4.14 18.77 4.87
CA MET A 1 -4.09 18.15 6.22
C MET A 1 -5.00 16.93 6.27
N GLY A 2 -4.75 15.95 7.17
CA GLY A 2 -5.68 14.84 7.44
C GLY A 2 -5.59 13.59 6.55
N LYS A 3 -4.85 13.58 5.44
CA LYS A 3 -4.74 12.42 4.52
C LYS A 3 -4.24 11.16 5.24
N SER A 4 -3.08 11.23 5.88
CA SER A 4 -2.51 10.12 6.67
C SER A 4 -3.44 9.67 7.79
N SER A 5 -4.11 10.62 8.47
CA SER A 5 -5.07 10.31 9.53
C SER A 5 -6.27 9.50 9.03
N ILE A 6 -6.76 9.76 7.81
CA ILE A 6 -7.84 8.98 7.21
C ILE A 6 -7.37 7.56 6.90
N LEU A 7 -6.18 7.39 6.33
CA LEU A 7 -5.62 6.06 6.07
C LEU A 7 -5.35 5.29 7.36
N ASP A 8 -4.82 5.95 8.39
CA ASP A 8 -4.62 5.37 9.73
C ASP A 8 -5.94 4.91 10.34
N VAL A 9 -7.00 5.71 10.21
CA VAL A 9 -8.35 5.37 10.67
C VAL A 9 -8.91 4.17 9.93
N CYS A 10 -8.78 4.14 8.60
CA CYS A 10 -9.17 2.98 7.79
C CYS A 10 -8.41 1.73 8.25
N ASN A 11 -7.09 1.84 8.40
CA ASN A 11 -6.26 0.74 8.88
C ASN A 11 -6.68 0.25 10.26
N LEU A 12 -6.97 1.16 11.18
CA LEU A 12 -7.41 0.83 12.54
C LEU A 12 -8.74 0.04 12.55
N LEU A 13 -9.67 0.37 11.66
CA LEU A 13 -10.95 -0.33 11.55
C LEU A 13 -10.81 -1.67 10.85
N PHE A 14 -10.15 -1.72 9.70
CA PHE A 14 -9.94 -2.94 8.92
C PHE A 14 -9.09 -3.97 9.68
N SER A 15 -8.00 -3.56 10.33
CA SER A 15 -7.13 -4.49 11.07
C SER A 15 -7.91 -5.26 12.15
N ARG A 16 -8.86 -4.61 12.83
CA ARG A 16 -9.69 -5.26 13.83
C ARG A 16 -10.70 -6.24 13.21
N ILE A 17 -11.30 -5.87 12.09
CA ILE A 17 -12.20 -6.75 11.33
C ILE A 17 -11.46 -8.00 10.85
N MET A 18 -10.26 -7.81 10.29
CA MET A 18 -9.43 -8.92 9.78
C MET A 18 -8.97 -9.86 10.91
N GLN A 19 -8.55 -9.30 12.03
CA GLN A 19 -8.18 -10.09 13.21
C GLN A 19 -9.33 -10.97 13.70
N GLU A 20 -10.53 -10.39 13.82
CA GLU A 20 -11.73 -11.09 14.25
C GLU A 20 -12.19 -12.13 13.22
N ALA A 21 -12.11 -11.81 11.91
CA ALA A 21 -12.46 -12.74 10.85
C ALA A 21 -11.51 -13.95 10.79
N ALA A 22 -10.23 -13.73 10.91
CA ALA A 22 -9.22 -14.79 10.88
C ALA A 22 -9.16 -15.63 12.15
N GLN A 23 -9.59 -15.09 13.30
CA GLN A 23 -9.39 -15.68 14.63
C GLN A 23 -7.92 -16.04 14.91
N ASP A 24 -6.99 -15.28 14.33
CA ASP A 24 -5.55 -15.48 14.48
C ASP A 24 -4.96 -14.32 15.29
N GLU A 25 -4.43 -14.61 16.48
CA GLU A 25 -3.80 -13.63 17.38
C GLU A 25 -2.52 -13.02 16.80
N GLN A 26 -1.93 -13.64 15.77
CA GLN A 26 -0.76 -13.09 15.09
C GLN A 26 -1.11 -11.97 14.12
N ILE A 27 -2.41 -11.80 13.78
CA ILE A 27 -2.89 -10.65 13.03
C ILE A 27 -3.14 -9.52 14.02
N THR A 28 -2.26 -8.53 14.00
CA THR A 28 -2.28 -7.44 14.97
C THR A 28 -3.30 -6.35 14.57
N ALA A 29 -4.19 -6.00 15.47
CA ALA A 29 -5.10 -4.85 15.30
C ALA A 29 -4.58 -3.62 16.04
N SER A 30 -4.66 -2.46 15.39
CA SER A 30 -4.35 -1.17 16.02
C SER A 30 -5.46 -0.72 16.97
N LEU A 31 -5.11 0.09 17.99
CA LEU A 31 -6.06 0.67 18.95
C LEU A 31 -6.07 2.19 18.83
N LEU A 32 -7.23 2.81 19.08
CA LEU A 32 -7.31 4.27 19.26
C LEU A 32 -6.47 4.69 20.47
N GLY A 33 -5.48 5.55 20.23
CA GLY A 33 -4.61 6.12 21.24
C GLY A 33 -5.12 7.46 21.78
N GLU A 34 -4.42 8.02 22.75
CA GLU A 34 -4.73 9.37 23.26
C GLU A 34 -4.51 10.46 22.20
N LYS A 35 -3.50 10.30 21.38
CA LYS A 35 -3.18 11.20 20.26
C LYS A 35 -4.27 11.27 19.17
N ASP A 36 -5.18 10.30 19.13
CA ASP A 36 -6.25 10.23 18.16
C ASP A 36 -7.52 10.98 18.63
N VAL A 37 -7.49 11.53 19.85
CA VAL A 37 -8.52 12.41 20.40
C VAL A 37 -8.08 13.86 20.17
N LYS A 38 -8.96 14.68 19.56
CA LYS A 38 -8.68 16.10 19.32
C LYS A 38 -8.41 16.81 20.65
N VAL A 39 -7.41 17.68 20.66
CA VAL A 39 -7.07 18.47 21.85
C VAL A 39 -8.29 19.29 22.31
N GLY A 40 -8.69 19.13 23.58
CA GLY A 40 -9.87 19.78 24.14
C GLY A 40 -11.16 18.96 24.06
N GLU A 41 -11.13 17.80 23.41
CA GLU A 41 -12.26 16.87 23.33
C GLU A 41 -12.06 15.69 24.29
N GLU A 42 -13.16 15.11 24.77
CA GLU A 42 -13.12 13.96 25.67
C GLU A 42 -13.30 12.63 24.92
N GLU A 43 -13.70 12.71 23.65
CA GLU A 43 -13.97 11.51 22.84
C GLU A 43 -13.50 11.65 21.39
N ALA A 44 -13.18 10.50 20.81
CA ALA A 44 -13.03 10.30 19.37
C ALA A 44 -13.92 9.13 18.94
N LYS A 45 -14.65 9.31 17.84
CA LYS A 45 -15.44 8.25 17.21
C LYS A 45 -15.12 8.18 15.74
N ILE A 46 -14.82 6.99 15.29
CA ILE A 46 -14.59 6.68 13.88
C ILE A 46 -15.58 5.62 13.43
N THR A 47 -16.07 5.76 12.21
CA THR A 47 -17.08 4.87 11.66
C THR A 47 -16.69 4.48 10.24
N LEU A 48 -16.82 3.20 9.94
CA LEU A 48 -16.58 2.62 8.61
C LEU A 48 -17.91 2.10 8.07
N PHE A 49 -18.22 2.53 6.86
CA PHE A 49 -19.33 1.98 6.05
C PHE A 49 -18.71 1.08 4.99
N LEU A 50 -19.09 -0.17 4.98
CA LEU A 50 -18.64 -1.16 4.00
C LEU A 50 -19.86 -1.64 3.22
N GLU A 51 -19.69 -1.74 1.92
CA GLU A 51 -20.66 -2.37 1.03
C GLU A 51 -19.96 -3.47 0.23
N ASP A 52 -20.52 -4.67 0.24
CA ASP A 52 -20.04 -5.77 -0.56
C ASP A 52 -21.20 -6.66 -0.98
N GLN A 53 -21.35 -6.89 -2.29
CA GLN A 53 -22.41 -7.72 -2.89
C GLN A 53 -23.82 -7.40 -2.36
N GLY A 54 -24.12 -6.09 -2.15
CA GLY A 54 -25.41 -5.63 -1.62
C GLY A 54 -25.55 -5.76 -0.10
N ASN A 55 -24.55 -6.25 0.61
CA ASN A 55 -24.51 -6.24 2.07
C ASN A 55 -23.88 -4.95 2.57
N ASN A 56 -24.54 -4.29 3.50
CA ASN A 56 -24.08 -3.04 4.09
C ASN A 56 -23.73 -3.27 5.56
N PHE A 57 -22.55 -2.81 5.96
CA PHE A 57 -22.03 -2.90 7.32
C PHE A 57 -21.68 -1.52 7.85
N HIS A 58 -21.95 -1.30 9.13
CA HIS A 58 -21.73 -0.03 9.81
C HIS A 58 -20.96 -0.27 11.11
N TYR A 59 -19.62 -0.41 10.99
CA TYR A 59 -18.75 -0.67 12.12
C TYR A 59 -18.13 0.60 12.65
N TYR A 60 -18.16 0.80 13.99
CA TYR A 60 -17.50 1.94 14.62
C TYR A 60 -16.61 1.54 15.80
N ARG A 61 -15.62 2.37 16.03
CA ARG A 61 -14.81 2.41 17.25
C ARG A 61 -14.87 3.79 17.86
N LYS A 62 -14.83 3.84 19.18
CA LYS A 62 -14.92 5.07 19.97
C LYS A 62 -13.92 5.00 21.12
N ARG A 63 -13.22 6.09 21.38
CA ARG A 63 -12.46 6.28 22.60
C ARG A 63 -13.13 7.36 23.42
N ILE A 64 -13.41 7.07 24.68
CA ILE A 64 -14.06 7.98 25.64
C ILE A 64 -13.37 7.83 27.00
N GLN A 65 -12.92 8.92 27.60
CA GLN A 65 -12.27 8.93 28.92
C GLN A 65 -11.21 7.81 29.06
N GLY A 66 -10.35 7.65 28.05
CA GLY A 66 -9.30 6.65 28.03
C GLY A 66 -9.73 5.21 27.70
N LYS A 67 -11.03 4.92 27.59
CA LYS A 67 -11.56 3.58 27.29
C LYS A 67 -11.89 3.43 25.80
N ASN A 68 -11.45 2.32 25.22
CA ASN A 68 -11.81 1.94 23.86
C ASN A 68 -13.12 1.12 23.85
N LEU A 69 -14.09 1.58 23.09
CA LEU A 69 -15.38 0.96 22.88
C LEU A 69 -15.58 0.68 21.38
N HIS A 70 -16.36 -0.33 21.03
CA HIS A 70 -16.72 -0.64 19.65
C HIS A 70 -18.10 -1.30 19.60
N ASN A 71 -18.69 -1.29 18.42
CA ASN A 71 -19.92 -2.04 18.17
C ASN A 71 -19.62 -3.52 17.97
N SER A 72 -19.60 -4.29 19.05
CA SER A 72 -19.24 -5.72 19.03
C SER A 72 -20.21 -6.55 18.18
N LYS A 73 -21.47 -6.17 18.10
CA LYS A 73 -22.48 -6.85 17.27
C LYS A 73 -22.18 -6.68 15.78
N GLU A 74 -21.87 -5.47 15.35
CA GLU A 74 -21.49 -5.22 13.94
C GLU A 74 -20.12 -5.76 13.61
N LEU A 75 -19.16 -5.68 14.52
CA LEU A 75 -17.85 -6.33 14.33
C LEU A 75 -18.03 -7.82 14.07
N LYS A 76 -18.80 -8.51 14.90
CA LYS A 76 -19.08 -9.94 14.72
C LYS A 76 -19.77 -10.22 13.40
N ARG A 77 -20.79 -9.42 13.05
CA ARG A 77 -21.55 -9.57 11.79
C ARG A 77 -20.66 -9.43 10.55
N VAL A 78 -19.84 -8.37 10.47
CA VAL A 78 -18.94 -8.15 9.32
C VAL A 78 -17.82 -9.19 9.28
N SER A 79 -17.27 -9.57 10.41
CA SER A 79 -16.21 -10.58 10.50
C SER A 79 -16.70 -11.98 10.12
N GLU A 80 -17.91 -12.36 10.55
CA GLU A 80 -18.58 -13.62 10.13
C GLU A 80 -18.88 -13.63 8.62
N TYR A 81 -19.33 -12.48 8.08
CA TYR A 81 -19.55 -12.33 6.63
C TYR A 81 -18.23 -12.54 5.85
N ILE A 82 -17.16 -11.82 6.22
CA ILE A 82 -15.84 -11.96 5.57
C ILE A 82 -15.36 -13.40 5.68
N ARG A 83 -15.47 -14.02 6.85
CA ARG A 83 -15.08 -15.41 7.04
C ARG A 83 -15.82 -16.34 6.10
N LYS A 84 -17.15 -16.30 6.13
CA LYS A 84 -17.98 -17.17 5.31
C LYS A 84 -17.79 -16.95 3.81
N GLN A 85 -17.66 -15.68 3.39
CA GLN A 85 -17.53 -15.33 1.98
C GLN A 85 -16.16 -15.63 1.41
N TYR A 86 -15.10 -15.35 2.19
CA TYR A 86 -13.73 -15.33 1.68
C TYR A 86 -12.78 -16.35 2.31
N LEU A 87 -13.00 -16.76 3.55
CA LEU A 87 -12.12 -17.73 4.22
C LEU A 87 -12.67 -19.16 4.19
N GLY A 88 -14.00 -19.31 4.13
CA GLY A 88 -14.68 -20.60 4.23
C GLY A 88 -14.86 -21.06 5.68
N ASP A 89 -15.43 -22.24 5.85
CA ASP A 89 -15.66 -22.83 7.16
C ASP A 89 -14.35 -23.45 7.71
N TYR A 90 -14.14 -23.31 9.02
CA TYR A 90 -13.04 -23.98 9.68
C TYR A 90 -13.31 -25.49 9.75
N LEU A 91 -12.41 -26.28 9.20
CA LEU A 91 -12.34 -27.69 9.49
C LEU A 91 -11.39 -27.87 10.69
N GLU A 92 -11.91 -28.30 11.83
CA GLU A 92 -11.07 -28.78 12.91
C GLU A 92 -10.50 -30.13 12.45
N THR A 93 -9.24 -30.17 12.08
CA THR A 93 -8.53 -31.45 11.94
C THR A 93 -8.10 -31.86 13.34
N GLU A 94 -8.84 -32.81 13.93
CA GLU A 94 -8.35 -33.58 15.05
C GLU A 94 -7.26 -34.56 14.51
N GLU A 95 -6.02 -34.10 14.41
CA GLU A 95 -4.92 -35.06 14.36
C GLU A 95 -4.62 -35.52 15.80
N GLU A 96 -5.00 -36.77 16.12
CA GLU A 96 -4.53 -37.44 17.31
C GLU A 96 -3.02 -37.69 17.18
N TYR A 97 -2.22 -36.80 17.76
CA TYR A 97 -0.83 -37.08 18.04
C TYR A 97 -0.76 -37.87 19.36
N GLU A 98 -0.58 -39.19 19.25
CA GLU A 98 -0.10 -40.00 20.38
C GLU A 98 1.35 -39.58 20.72
N ASN A 99 1.53 -39.15 21.98
CA ASN A 99 2.77 -38.90 22.70
C ASN A 99 3.53 -37.58 22.49
N ASP A 100 3.36 -36.64 23.36
CA ASP A 100 4.29 -36.23 24.44
C ASP A 100 3.74 -35.06 25.26
N ASP A 101 3.90 -35.12 26.56
CA ASP A 101 3.41 -34.13 27.53
C ASP A 101 4.05 -32.75 27.28
N THR A 102 3.28 -31.74 26.93
CA THR A 102 3.46 -30.26 27.10
C THR A 102 3.12 -29.35 25.93
N GLU A 103 2.54 -29.79 24.83
CA GLU A 103 2.11 -28.87 23.78
C GLU A 103 0.57 -28.71 23.74
N THR A 104 0.08 -27.48 23.99
CA THR A 104 -1.30 -27.11 23.68
C THR A 104 -1.60 -27.41 22.22
N PRO A 105 -2.72 -28.10 21.90
CA PRO A 105 -3.05 -28.44 20.52
C PRO A 105 -3.13 -27.16 19.68
N GLN A 106 -2.22 -27.01 18.73
CA GLN A 106 -2.30 -25.95 17.73
C GLN A 106 -3.44 -26.35 16.79
N LYS A 107 -4.57 -25.66 16.88
CA LYS A 107 -5.64 -25.79 15.91
C LYS A 107 -5.10 -25.37 14.55
N GLU A 108 -4.84 -26.31 13.69
CA GLU A 108 -4.51 -26.04 12.29
C GLU A 108 -5.81 -25.73 11.55
N PHE A 109 -6.01 -24.48 11.17
CA PHE A 109 -7.18 -24.06 10.43
C PHE A 109 -6.95 -24.30 8.94
N THR A 110 -7.67 -25.27 8.38
CA THR A 110 -7.71 -25.48 6.94
C THR A 110 -8.75 -24.56 6.32
N LEU A 111 -8.30 -23.52 5.62
CA LEU A 111 -9.18 -22.63 4.89
C LEU A 111 -9.74 -23.34 3.66
N ASN A 112 -11.06 -23.46 3.56
CA ASN A 112 -11.73 -24.13 2.44
C ASN A 112 -11.61 -23.36 1.12
N ASN A 113 -11.49 -22.03 1.17
CA ASN A 113 -11.32 -21.23 -0.02
C ASN A 113 -9.90 -21.32 -0.55
N GLU A 114 -9.76 -21.61 -1.83
CA GLU A 114 -8.48 -21.74 -2.50
C GLU A 114 -7.74 -20.41 -2.59
N ASN A 115 -8.47 -19.29 -2.63
CA ASN A 115 -7.98 -17.92 -2.75
C ASN A 115 -8.61 -17.05 -1.68
N ILE A 116 -7.83 -16.17 -1.07
CA ILE A 116 -8.31 -15.19 -0.08
C ILE A 116 -7.92 -13.77 -0.51
N PRO A 117 -8.75 -12.75 -0.22
CA PRO A 117 -8.37 -11.37 -0.52
C PRO A 117 -7.22 -10.91 0.38
N VAL A 118 -6.47 -9.93 -0.08
CA VAL A 118 -5.44 -9.30 0.75
C VAL A 118 -5.92 -7.98 1.32
N TYR A 119 -5.45 -7.66 2.52
CA TYR A 119 -5.56 -6.33 3.12
C TYR A 119 -4.17 -5.88 3.56
N VAL A 120 -3.75 -4.69 3.13
CA VAL A 120 -2.41 -4.17 3.48
C VAL A 120 -2.45 -2.66 3.66
N PHE A 121 -1.74 -2.18 4.68
CA PHE A 121 -1.46 -0.76 4.87
C PHE A 121 0.04 -0.50 4.76
N TYR A 122 0.42 0.41 3.88
CA TYR A 122 1.78 0.91 3.71
C TYR A 122 1.84 2.37 4.16
N GLY A 123 2.51 2.63 5.28
CA GLY A 123 2.71 3.98 5.82
C GLY A 123 3.87 4.73 5.19
N VAL A 124 4.13 5.93 5.71
CA VAL A 124 5.23 6.80 5.25
C VAL A 124 6.60 6.13 5.45
N ASP A 125 6.82 5.51 6.63
CA ASP A 125 8.06 4.78 6.93
C ASP A 125 8.06 3.34 6.40
N ARG A 126 7.38 3.09 5.25
CA ARG A 126 7.13 1.74 4.71
C ARG A 126 8.39 0.93 4.43
N TYR A 127 9.51 1.57 4.11
CA TYR A 127 10.78 0.92 3.91
C TYR A 127 11.78 1.36 4.99
N ASN A 128 12.20 0.43 5.84
CA ASN A 128 13.25 0.64 6.83
C ASN A 128 14.25 -0.53 6.76
N GLU A 129 15.48 -0.21 6.45
CA GLU A 129 16.59 -1.20 6.36
C GLU A 129 16.87 -1.92 7.69
N LYS A 130 16.51 -1.26 8.83
CA LYS A 130 16.66 -1.83 10.18
C LYS A 130 15.45 -2.69 10.56
N THR A 131 15.15 -3.70 9.76
CA THR A 131 14.03 -4.59 10.02
C THR A 131 14.21 -5.39 11.33
N ARG A 132 13.10 -5.54 12.08
CA ARG A 132 13.04 -6.35 13.30
C ARG A 132 13.61 -7.75 13.03
N LYS A 133 14.41 -8.27 13.96
CA LYS A 133 14.85 -9.67 13.91
C LYS A 133 13.61 -10.57 13.86
N LEU A 134 13.50 -11.37 12.81
CA LEU A 134 12.44 -12.37 12.70
C LEU A 134 12.51 -13.32 13.92
N ARG A 135 11.38 -13.46 14.60
CA ARG A 135 11.25 -14.45 15.68
C ARG A 135 11.11 -15.89 15.18
N ARG A 136 10.80 -16.06 13.89
CA ARG A 136 10.67 -17.38 13.23
C ARG A 136 11.46 -17.42 11.94
N ARG A 137 12.08 -18.55 11.65
CA ARG A 137 12.57 -18.90 10.31
C ARG A 137 11.36 -19.12 9.38
N TYR A 138 11.43 -18.59 8.16
CA TYR A 138 10.50 -18.98 7.11
C TYR A 138 10.71 -20.46 6.80
N THR A 139 9.71 -21.30 7.08
CA THR A 139 9.81 -22.76 6.92
C THR A 139 9.29 -23.26 5.56
N GLY A 140 8.92 -22.35 4.65
CA GLY A 140 8.38 -22.71 3.32
C GLY A 140 6.90 -23.09 3.31
N ALA A 141 6.33 -23.50 4.44
CA ALA A 141 4.92 -23.84 4.58
C ALA A 141 4.14 -22.64 5.17
N ALA A 142 4.08 -21.51 4.41
CA ALA A 142 3.25 -20.38 4.80
C ALA A 142 1.78 -20.74 4.61
N GLY A 143 1.00 -20.68 5.68
CA GLY A 143 -0.46 -20.73 5.55
C GLY A 143 -0.95 -19.49 4.79
N LYS A 144 -2.11 -19.56 4.12
CA LYS A 144 -2.68 -18.42 3.35
C LYS A 144 -2.84 -17.16 4.20
N LEU A 145 -3.15 -17.31 5.51
CA LEU A 145 -3.24 -16.20 6.47
C LEU A 145 -1.90 -15.46 6.70
N ASP A 146 -0.76 -16.04 6.31
CA ASP A 146 0.52 -15.32 6.34
C ASP A 146 0.53 -14.11 5.41
N ALA A 147 -0.37 -14.07 4.41
CA ALA A 147 -0.61 -12.89 3.59
C ALA A 147 -1.16 -11.70 4.41
N TRP A 148 -1.86 -11.96 5.52
CA TRP A 148 -2.46 -10.94 6.40
C TRP A 148 -1.57 -10.57 7.58
N ARG A 149 -0.57 -11.40 7.92
CA ARG A 149 0.33 -11.12 9.03
C ARG A 149 1.17 -9.89 8.74
N ASP A 150 1.36 -9.06 9.75
CA ASP A 150 2.07 -7.76 9.67
C ASP A 150 1.50 -6.77 8.64
N SER A 151 0.34 -7.05 8.01
CA SER A 151 -0.22 -6.25 6.93
C SER A 151 -0.74 -4.89 7.37
N ALA A 152 -1.13 -4.77 8.63
CA ALA A 152 -1.71 -3.56 9.22
C ALA A 152 -0.81 -2.93 10.29
N PHE A 153 0.31 -3.54 10.63
CA PHE A 153 1.12 -3.10 11.77
C PHE A 153 2.13 -2.03 11.37
N GLY A 154 1.83 -0.77 11.72
CA GLY A 154 2.75 0.35 11.57
C GLY A 154 3.07 0.75 10.14
N GLY A 155 2.44 0.15 9.13
CA GLY A 155 2.67 0.47 7.72
C GLY A 155 4.07 0.15 7.19
N VAL A 156 4.86 -0.63 7.92
CA VAL A 156 6.27 -0.92 7.59
C VAL A 156 6.39 -2.24 6.84
N ILE A 157 7.04 -2.22 5.70
CA ILE A 157 7.37 -3.42 4.93
C ILE A 157 8.49 -4.18 5.65
N ASN A 158 8.24 -5.45 5.97
CA ASN A 158 9.28 -6.34 6.42
C ASN A 158 10.05 -6.91 5.22
N PHE A 159 10.99 -6.13 4.68
CA PHE A 159 11.77 -6.50 3.51
C PHE A 159 12.51 -7.85 3.67
N ARG A 160 12.90 -8.19 4.89
CA ARG A 160 13.53 -9.48 5.16
C ARG A 160 12.58 -10.66 4.92
N LEU A 161 11.29 -10.54 5.25
CA LEU A 161 10.30 -11.58 4.94
C LEU A 161 10.13 -11.76 3.43
N PHE A 162 10.09 -10.64 2.68
CA PHE A 162 10.07 -10.69 1.23
C PHE A 162 11.33 -11.39 0.69
N PHE A 163 12.52 -10.99 1.15
CA PHE A 163 13.78 -11.57 0.70
C PHE A 163 13.88 -13.07 1.00
N GLU A 164 13.53 -13.51 2.20
CA GLU A 164 13.57 -14.93 2.58
C GLU A 164 12.56 -15.77 1.81
N TRP A 165 11.36 -15.24 1.57
CA TRP A 165 10.37 -15.88 0.72
C TRP A 165 10.89 -16.01 -0.72
N PHE A 166 11.40 -14.92 -1.29
CA PHE A 166 11.93 -14.89 -2.65
C PHE A 166 13.08 -15.89 -2.83
N ARG A 167 14.00 -15.92 -1.87
CA ARG A 167 15.10 -16.89 -1.85
C ARG A 167 14.58 -18.33 -1.79
N GLY A 168 13.67 -18.63 -0.89
CA GLY A 168 13.10 -19.96 -0.77
C GLY A 168 12.37 -20.42 -2.05
N ARG A 169 11.64 -19.52 -2.72
CA ARG A 169 11.01 -19.82 -4.02
C ARG A 169 12.04 -20.05 -5.12
N GLN A 170 13.13 -19.27 -5.14
CA GLN A 170 14.21 -19.48 -6.11
C GLN A 170 14.96 -20.80 -5.85
N GLU A 171 15.21 -21.16 -4.61
CA GLU A 171 15.79 -22.45 -4.24
C GLU A 171 14.87 -23.61 -4.68
N TYR A 172 13.55 -23.48 -4.48
CA TYR A 172 12.57 -24.45 -4.97
C TYR A 172 12.59 -24.54 -6.51
N GLU A 173 12.56 -23.41 -7.22
CA GLU A 173 12.67 -23.37 -8.70
C GLU A 173 13.94 -24.07 -9.17
N ASN A 174 15.07 -23.84 -8.53
CA ASN A 174 16.34 -24.51 -8.86
C ASN A 174 16.26 -26.01 -8.62
N SER A 175 15.57 -26.47 -7.58
CA SER A 175 15.42 -27.91 -7.29
C SER A 175 14.58 -28.65 -8.34
N ILE A 176 13.46 -28.05 -8.79
CA ILE A 176 12.62 -28.66 -9.84
C ILE A 176 13.30 -28.66 -11.21
N ARG A 177 14.20 -27.70 -11.49
CA ARG A 177 14.99 -27.64 -12.73
C ARG A 177 15.99 -28.78 -12.86
N VAL A 178 16.38 -29.42 -11.77
CA VAL A 178 17.24 -30.60 -11.81
C VAL A 178 16.56 -31.75 -12.53
N GLU A 179 15.25 -31.92 -12.31
CA GLU A 179 14.45 -32.98 -12.92
C GLU A 179 13.81 -32.57 -14.23
N THR A 180 13.37 -31.31 -14.30
CA THR A 180 12.68 -30.73 -15.46
C THR A 180 13.41 -29.45 -15.90
N PRO A 181 14.34 -29.54 -16.87
CA PRO A 181 15.03 -28.38 -17.41
C PRO A 181 14.03 -27.32 -17.91
N ASN A 182 14.28 -26.05 -17.57
CA ASN A 182 13.40 -24.90 -17.87
C ASN A 182 12.07 -24.85 -17.08
N ALA A 183 11.89 -25.68 -16.06
CA ALA A 183 10.77 -25.48 -15.14
C ALA A 183 10.86 -24.10 -14.46
N GLU A 184 9.73 -23.42 -14.35
CA GLU A 184 9.60 -22.14 -13.68
C GLU A 184 8.63 -22.27 -12.52
N ASP A 185 8.94 -21.58 -11.42
CA ASP A 185 7.99 -21.43 -10.33
C ASP A 185 7.01 -20.31 -10.67
N PRO A 186 5.69 -20.59 -10.85
CA PRO A 186 4.74 -19.58 -11.29
C PRO A 186 4.63 -18.37 -10.35
N GLN A 187 4.75 -18.62 -9.03
CA GLN A 187 4.67 -17.55 -8.04
C GLN A 187 5.90 -16.63 -8.12
N LEU A 188 7.09 -17.23 -8.18
CA LEU A 188 8.34 -16.47 -8.33
C LEU A 188 8.37 -15.70 -9.63
N HIS A 189 7.96 -16.33 -10.73
CA HIS A 189 7.89 -15.70 -12.06
C HIS A 189 6.96 -14.47 -12.05
N ALA A 190 5.75 -14.60 -11.48
CA ALA A 190 4.81 -13.50 -11.37
C ALA A 190 5.39 -12.32 -10.57
N VAL A 191 6.04 -12.59 -9.42
CA VAL A 191 6.66 -11.56 -8.58
C VAL A 191 7.84 -10.88 -9.29
N LYS A 192 8.73 -11.64 -9.94
CA LYS A 192 9.83 -11.09 -10.75
C LYS A 192 9.31 -10.16 -11.83
N LYS A 193 8.31 -10.61 -12.58
CA LYS A 193 7.70 -9.83 -13.66
C LYS A 193 7.05 -8.55 -13.15
N ALA A 194 6.32 -8.62 -12.03
CA ALA A 194 5.71 -7.45 -11.41
C ALA A 194 6.75 -6.37 -11.03
N ILE A 195 7.83 -6.78 -10.37
CA ILE A 195 8.90 -5.87 -9.95
C ILE A 195 9.58 -5.24 -11.17
N LEU A 196 9.94 -6.04 -12.17
CA LEU A 196 10.62 -5.53 -13.38
C LEU A 196 9.72 -4.58 -14.17
N ASN A 197 8.42 -4.87 -14.29
CA ASN A 197 7.46 -3.98 -14.95
C ASN A 197 7.34 -2.65 -14.21
N ALA A 198 7.28 -2.67 -12.87
CA ALA A 198 7.21 -1.45 -12.07
C ALA A 198 8.49 -0.62 -12.10
N LEU A 199 9.66 -1.26 -12.19
CA LEU A 199 10.94 -0.59 -12.38
C LEU A 199 11.09 0.02 -13.79
N GLY A 200 10.42 -0.57 -14.78
CA GLY A 200 10.42 -0.08 -16.15
C GLY A 200 11.70 -0.37 -16.93
N ASP A 201 11.87 0.35 -18.04
CA ASP A 201 12.96 0.14 -18.98
C ASP A 201 14.34 0.24 -18.35
N GLY A 202 15.21 -0.67 -18.74
CA GLY A 202 16.60 -0.74 -18.28
C GLY A 202 16.82 -1.74 -17.15
N PHE A 203 15.77 -2.39 -16.63
CA PHE A 203 15.86 -3.51 -15.70
C PHE A 203 15.46 -4.80 -16.42
N SER A 204 16.31 -5.83 -16.32
CA SER A 204 16.11 -7.06 -17.08
C SER A 204 15.97 -8.32 -16.23
N GLU A 205 16.52 -8.30 -15.01
CA GLU A 205 16.50 -9.47 -14.14
C GLU A 205 16.52 -9.07 -12.67
N ILE A 206 15.85 -9.87 -11.83
CA ILE A 206 15.97 -9.84 -10.38
C ILE A 206 16.14 -11.27 -9.86
N ARG A 207 17.14 -11.51 -9.03
CA ARG A 207 17.46 -12.83 -8.50
C ARG A 207 18.21 -12.74 -7.18
N VAL A 208 18.21 -13.83 -6.41
CA VAL A 208 19.10 -13.98 -5.27
C VAL A 208 20.39 -14.66 -5.72
N LYS A 209 21.53 -14.06 -5.37
CA LYS A 209 22.86 -14.61 -5.53
C LYS A 209 23.36 -15.08 -4.18
N VAL A 210 23.68 -16.36 -4.09
CA VAL A 210 24.24 -16.98 -2.88
C VAL A 210 25.73 -17.04 -3.04
N THR A 211 26.45 -16.52 -2.04
CA THR A 211 27.92 -16.63 -1.90
C THR A 211 28.26 -17.54 -0.71
N GLU A 212 29.52 -17.80 -0.48
CA GLU A 212 29.95 -18.61 0.67
C GLU A 212 29.59 -17.99 2.03
N GLU A 213 29.51 -16.64 2.08
CA GLU A 213 29.30 -15.88 3.32
C GLU A 213 27.87 -15.41 3.50
N ASP A 214 27.15 -15.07 2.40
CA ASP A 214 25.80 -14.45 2.49
C ASP A 214 24.98 -14.68 1.22
N ALA A 215 23.73 -14.21 1.25
CA ALA A 215 22.81 -14.21 0.11
C ALA A 215 22.32 -12.78 -0.11
N GLU A 216 22.41 -12.28 -1.35
CA GLU A 216 22.06 -10.92 -1.71
C GLU A 216 21.00 -10.89 -2.84
N LEU A 217 20.07 -9.93 -2.76
CA LEU A 217 19.17 -9.64 -3.87
C LEU A 217 19.91 -8.81 -4.91
N ILE A 218 20.02 -9.34 -6.12
CA ILE A 218 20.70 -8.74 -7.26
C ILE A 218 19.67 -8.30 -8.29
N VAL A 219 19.91 -7.14 -8.88
CA VAL A 219 19.11 -6.58 -9.97
C VAL A 219 20.05 -6.25 -11.15
N ILE A 220 19.67 -6.68 -12.35
CA ILE A 220 20.41 -6.31 -13.56
C ILE A 220 19.80 -5.04 -14.14
N LYS A 221 20.59 -3.96 -14.13
CA LYS A 221 20.22 -2.64 -14.65
C LYS A 221 21.20 -2.21 -15.75
N LYS A 222 20.71 -2.03 -16.98
CA LYS A 222 21.56 -1.66 -18.14
C LYS A 222 22.82 -2.52 -18.23
N GLU A 223 22.64 -3.84 -18.14
CA GLU A 223 23.70 -4.87 -18.16
C GLU A 223 24.64 -4.87 -16.94
N LEU A 224 24.44 -3.97 -15.98
CA LEU A 224 25.21 -3.94 -14.71
C LEU A 224 24.50 -4.77 -13.64
N GLU A 225 25.24 -5.67 -13.02
CA GLU A 225 24.79 -6.41 -11.83
C GLU A 225 24.95 -5.52 -10.59
N LEU A 226 23.83 -5.17 -9.96
CA LEU A 226 23.79 -4.31 -8.78
C LEU A 226 23.14 -5.06 -7.63
N ALA A 227 23.79 -5.03 -6.46
CA ALA A 227 23.17 -5.48 -5.23
C ALA A 227 22.11 -4.48 -4.78
N PHE A 228 21.07 -4.96 -4.09
CA PHE A 228 19.93 -4.15 -3.66
C PHE A 228 20.34 -2.86 -2.93
N TYR A 229 21.36 -2.90 -2.07
CA TYR A 229 21.86 -1.72 -1.34
C TYR A 229 22.51 -0.65 -2.23
N GLN A 230 22.92 -1.00 -3.48
CA GLN A 230 23.52 -0.08 -4.45
C GLN A 230 22.47 0.68 -5.27
N LEU A 231 21.20 0.30 -5.17
CA LEU A 231 20.10 0.97 -5.84
C LEU A 231 19.75 2.31 -5.18
N SER A 232 19.12 3.21 -5.94
CA SER A 232 18.58 4.44 -5.38
C SER A 232 17.42 4.16 -4.41
N GLU A 233 17.15 5.10 -3.49
CA GLU A 233 16.05 4.94 -2.51
C GLU A 233 14.70 4.74 -3.20
N GLY A 234 14.43 5.41 -4.32
CA GLY A 234 13.21 5.21 -5.09
C GLY A 234 13.10 3.80 -5.68
N GLU A 235 14.19 3.25 -6.24
CA GLU A 235 14.24 1.87 -6.75
C GLU A 235 14.01 0.85 -5.64
N LYS A 236 14.66 1.04 -4.50
CA LYS A 236 14.47 0.22 -3.31
C LYS A 236 13.02 0.26 -2.83
N SER A 237 12.41 1.46 -2.78
CA SER A 237 11.03 1.66 -2.36
C SER A 237 10.04 0.93 -3.28
N VAL A 238 10.23 1.00 -4.60
CA VAL A 238 9.40 0.29 -5.58
C VAL A 238 9.56 -1.23 -5.44
N ILE A 239 10.79 -1.73 -5.35
CA ILE A 239 11.04 -3.17 -5.17
C ILE A 239 10.39 -3.67 -3.87
N ALA A 240 10.52 -2.91 -2.78
CA ALA A 240 9.94 -3.29 -1.50
C ALA A 240 8.42 -3.31 -1.55
N LEU A 241 7.79 -2.25 -2.10
CA LEU A 241 6.32 -2.12 -2.18
C LEU A 241 5.72 -3.19 -3.09
N VAL A 242 6.18 -3.25 -4.35
CA VAL A 242 5.66 -4.20 -5.34
C VAL A 242 6.01 -5.64 -4.97
N GLY A 243 7.22 -5.87 -4.44
CA GLY A 243 7.66 -7.18 -3.98
C GLY A 243 6.85 -7.72 -2.82
N ASP A 244 6.59 -6.92 -1.77
CA ASP A 244 5.80 -7.36 -0.63
C ASP A 244 4.34 -7.62 -1.02
N LEU A 245 3.72 -6.72 -1.81
CA LEU A 245 2.34 -6.91 -2.27
C LEU A 245 2.20 -8.15 -3.16
N SER A 246 3.12 -8.33 -4.12
CA SER A 246 3.15 -9.51 -4.99
C SER A 246 3.34 -10.80 -4.19
N ARG A 247 4.24 -10.81 -3.20
CA ARG A 247 4.45 -11.94 -2.29
C ARG A 247 3.17 -12.29 -1.54
N ARG A 248 2.48 -11.29 -0.98
CA ARG A 248 1.21 -11.50 -0.25
C ARG A 248 0.15 -12.10 -1.15
N LEU A 249 -0.01 -11.58 -2.36
CA LEU A 249 -0.95 -12.11 -3.35
C LEU A 249 -0.59 -13.54 -3.78
N ALA A 250 0.70 -13.84 -3.95
CA ALA A 250 1.16 -15.18 -4.27
C ALA A 250 0.85 -16.21 -3.16
N ILE A 251 0.99 -15.80 -1.90
CA ILE A 251 0.64 -16.63 -0.73
C ILE A 251 -0.89 -16.78 -0.61
N ALA A 252 -1.63 -15.70 -0.81
CA ALA A 252 -3.10 -15.69 -0.70
C ALA A 252 -3.79 -16.47 -1.83
N ASN A 253 -3.19 -16.53 -3.01
CA ASN A 253 -3.79 -17.07 -4.25
C ASN A 253 -2.91 -18.14 -4.91
N PRO A 254 -2.52 -19.21 -4.20
CA PRO A 254 -1.50 -20.16 -4.67
C PRO A 254 -1.92 -21.00 -5.88
N LYS A 255 -3.22 -21.10 -6.14
CA LYS A 255 -3.79 -21.92 -7.23
C LYS A 255 -4.28 -21.09 -8.43
N ARG A 256 -4.22 -19.74 -8.37
CA ARG A 256 -4.51 -18.90 -9.53
C ARG A 256 -3.40 -19.02 -10.56
N GLU A 257 -3.76 -19.02 -11.84
CA GLU A 257 -2.80 -18.98 -12.95
C GLU A 257 -1.91 -17.74 -12.84
N ASN A 258 -2.53 -16.57 -12.60
CA ASN A 258 -1.81 -15.37 -12.23
C ASN A 258 -2.22 -14.96 -10.79
N PRO A 259 -1.39 -15.22 -9.77
CA PRO A 259 -1.73 -14.91 -8.39
C PRO A 259 -1.88 -13.40 -8.12
N LEU A 260 -1.32 -12.54 -8.97
CA LEU A 260 -1.40 -11.07 -8.84
C LEU A 260 -2.78 -10.50 -9.19
N GLU A 261 -3.65 -11.30 -9.83
CA GLU A 261 -5.06 -10.97 -10.07
C GLU A 261 -5.96 -11.29 -8.85
N GLY A 262 -5.37 -11.53 -7.69
CA GLY A 262 -6.10 -11.69 -6.43
C GLY A 262 -6.79 -10.39 -6.01
N ASP A 263 -7.91 -10.55 -5.28
CA ASP A 263 -8.71 -9.43 -4.79
C ASP A 263 -8.11 -8.84 -3.51
N GLY A 264 -8.40 -7.56 -3.22
CA GLY A 264 -7.98 -6.96 -1.96
C GLY A 264 -8.14 -5.45 -1.86
N ILE A 265 -7.77 -4.93 -0.68
CA ILE A 265 -7.75 -3.50 -0.38
C ILE A 265 -6.33 -3.15 0.08
N VAL A 266 -5.74 -2.16 -0.56
CA VAL A 266 -4.38 -1.67 -0.24
C VAL A 266 -4.42 -0.18 0.03
N LEU A 267 -3.98 0.18 1.24
CA LEU A 267 -3.83 1.57 1.66
C LEU A 267 -2.36 1.96 1.53
N ILE A 268 -2.07 3.09 0.87
CA ILE A 268 -0.69 3.59 0.72
C ILE A 268 -0.64 5.06 1.11
N ASP A 269 0.11 5.38 2.15
CA ASP A 269 0.35 6.77 2.53
C ASP A 269 1.56 7.33 1.77
N GLU A 270 1.41 8.53 1.20
CA GLU A 270 2.42 9.22 0.39
C GLU A 270 3.06 8.32 -0.68
N ILE A 271 2.26 7.87 -1.65
CA ILE A 271 2.71 6.94 -2.71
C ILE A 271 3.95 7.45 -3.46
N ASP A 272 4.10 8.77 -3.56
CA ASP A 272 5.19 9.50 -4.22
C ASP A 272 6.48 9.59 -3.42
N LEU A 273 6.49 9.17 -2.16
CA LEU A 273 7.62 9.35 -1.26
C LEU A 273 8.90 8.69 -1.79
N HIS A 274 9.99 9.46 -1.80
CA HIS A 274 11.31 9.09 -2.34
C HIS A 274 11.35 8.82 -3.86
N LEU A 275 10.24 9.01 -4.59
CA LEU A 275 10.21 8.80 -6.03
C LEU A 275 10.67 10.05 -6.79
N HIS A 276 11.52 9.85 -7.79
CA HIS A 276 11.81 10.90 -8.76
C HIS A 276 10.55 11.24 -9.58
N PRO A 277 10.32 12.50 -10.03
CA PRO A 277 9.12 12.91 -10.75
C PRO A 277 8.69 12.00 -11.91
N LYS A 278 9.65 11.43 -12.66
CA LYS A 278 9.35 10.44 -13.73
C LYS A 278 8.72 9.15 -13.22
N TRP A 279 8.94 8.81 -11.96
CA TRP A 279 8.38 7.62 -11.33
C TRP A 279 7.06 7.92 -10.66
N GLN A 280 6.88 9.16 -10.16
CA GLN A 280 5.60 9.61 -9.61
C GLN A 280 4.48 9.52 -10.65
N GLU A 281 4.77 9.86 -11.91
CA GLU A 281 3.83 9.73 -13.04
C GLU A 281 3.46 8.27 -13.35
N LYS A 282 4.38 7.31 -13.11
CA LYS A 282 4.24 5.92 -13.53
C LYS A 282 3.79 4.96 -12.44
N ILE A 283 4.03 5.28 -11.18
CA ILE A 283 3.86 4.33 -10.07
C ILE A 283 2.41 3.86 -9.94
N PHE A 284 1.45 4.78 -9.99
CA PHE A 284 0.05 4.42 -9.78
C PHE A 284 -0.52 3.62 -10.95
N PRO A 285 -0.35 4.02 -12.23
CA PRO A 285 -0.70 3.18 -13.38
C PRO A 285 0.00 1.80 -13.37
N ALA A 286 1.26 1.73 -12.94
CA ALA A 286 1.98 0.46 -12.84
C ALA A 286 1.36 -0.47 -11.80
N LEU A 287 0.94 0.06 -10.63
CA LEU A 287 0.23 -0.71 -9.61
C LEU A 287 -1.11 -1.23 -10.12
N GLN A 288 -1.93 -0.38 -10.76
CA GLN A 288 -3.23 -0.79 -11.31
C GLN A 288 -3.10 -1.88 -12.38
N ASN A 289 -2.16 -1.72 -13.31
CA ASN A 289 -1.93 -2.70 -14.36
C ASN A 289 -1.38 -4.03 -13.82
N THR A 290 -0.60 -3.98 -12.74
CA THR A 290 0.00 -5.18 -12.12
C THR A 290 -1.00 -5.93 -11.24
N PHE A 291 -1.89 -5.18 -10.56
CA PHE A 291 -2.84 -5.70 -9.58
C PHE A 291 -4.28 -5.23 -9.90
N PRO A 292 -4.88 -5.76 -10.98
CA PRO A 292 -6.13 -5.20 -11.55
C PRO A 292 -7.35 -5.32 -10.64
N ASN A 293 -7.34 -6.25 -9.68
CA ASN A 293 -8.46 -6.48 -8.77
C ASN A 293 -8.23 -5.90 -7.36
N ILE A 294 -7.18 -5.11 -7.19
CA ILE A 294 -6.91 -4.44 -5.92
C ILE A 294 -7.58 -3.06 -5.91
N GLN A 295 -8.37 -2.81 -4.87
CA GLN A 295 -8.81 -1.45 -4.55
C GLN A 295 -7.68 -0.70 -3.85
N PHE A 296 -7.09 0.27 -4.53
CA PHE A 296 -6.09 1.15 -3.94
C PHE A 296 -6.75 2.38 -3.34
N ILE A 297 -6.38 2.73 -2.09
CA ILE A 297 -6.70 4.01 -1.46
C ILE A 297 -5.36 4.64 -1.11
N VAL A 298 -5.00 5.70 -1.82
CA VAL A 298 -3.66 6.30 -1.73
C VAL A 298 -3.72 7.76 -1.34
N SER A 299 -2.74 8.22 -0.60
CA SER A 299 -2.50 9.66 -0.42
C SER A 299 -1.29 10.09 -1.23
N THR A 300 -1.31 11.33 -1.68
CA THR A 300 -0.18 11.95 -2.38
C THR A 300 -0.12 13.45 -2.11
N HIS A 301 1.08 13.99 -2.20
CA HIS A 301 1.38 15.42 -2.28
C HIS A 301 2.02 15.81 -3.62
N ALA A 302 2.15 14.86 -4.56
CA ALA A 302 2.79 15.09 -5.83
C ALA A 302 1.77 15.37 -6.95
N PRO A 303 1.80 16.54 -7.60
CA PRO A 303 0.93 16.84 -8.73
C PRO A 303 1.15 15.86 -9.90
N LYS A 304 2.37 15.34 -10.05
CA LYS A 304 2.69 14.32 -11.08
C LYS A 304 1.94 13.01 -10.93
N VAL A 305 1.56 12.62 -9.72
CA VAL A 305 0.68 11.47 -9.50
C VAL A 305 -0.73 11.80 -9.98
N LEU A 306 -1.24 13.01 -9.69
CA LEU A 306 -2.58 13.44 -10.09
C LEU A 306 -2.71 13.60 -11.62
N GLU A 307 -1.64 14.06 -12.30
CA GLU A 307 -1.59 14.15 -13.76
C GLU A 307 -1.76 12.77 -14.44
N SER A 308 -1.39 11.68 -13.75
CA SER A 308 -1.42 10.31 -14.29
C SER A 308 -2.73 9.56 -14.04
N VAL A 309 -3.68 10.13 -13.28
CA VAL A 309 -4.93 9.45 -12.92
C VAL A 309 -6.01 9.66 -13.98
N ASP A 310 -6.67 8.57 -14.38
CA ASP A 310 -7.73 8.54 -15.38
C ASP A 310 -9.14 8.62 -14.75
N GLU A 311 -10.17 8.58 -15.59
CA GLU A 311 -11.58 8.68 -15.21
C GLU A 311 -12.09 7.52 -14.30
N ASN A 312 -11.34 6.43 -14.18
CA ASN A 312 -11.69 5.31 -13.29
C ASN A 312 -11.25 5.56 -11.85
N ILE A 313 -10.56 6.66 -11.60
CA ILE A 313 -9.98 7.00 -10.29
C ILE A 313 -10.73 8.17 -9.68
N GLN A 314 -11.29 7.95 -8.50
CA GLN A 314 -11.88 9.00 -7.72
C GLN A 314 -10.80 9.80 -6.99
N VAL A 315 -10.64 11.07 -7.34
CA VAL A 315 -9.79 12.01 -6.62
C VAL A 315 -10.62 12.71 -5.55
N ILE A 316 -10.09 12.76 -4.32
CA ILE A 316 -10.74 13.45 -3.18
C ILE A 316 -9.77 14.49 -2.65
N ARG A 317 -10.15 15.75 -2.71
CA ARG A 317 -9.43 16.86 -2.09
C ARG A 317 -9.83 16.98 -0.62
N LEU A 318 -8.84 17.11 0.26
CA LEU A 318 -9.06 17.44 1.65
C LEU A 318 -8.62 18.87 1.91
N HIS A 319 -9.52 19.70 2.41
CA HIS A 319 -9.23 21.09 2.78
C HIS A 319 -9.82 21.41 4.15
N GLU A 320 -9.24 22.40 4.82
CA GLU A 320 -9.75 22.91 6.09
C GLU A 320 -10.75 24.03 5.81
N ASP A 321 -11.94 23.90 6.37
CA ASP A 321 -12.94 24.96 6.35
C ASP A 321 -12.52 26.12 7.27
N ALA A 322 -12.46 27.33 6.74
CA ALA A 322 -11.90 28.49 7.44
C ALA A 322 -12.72 28.93 8.67
N GLU A 323 -14.01 28.61 8.72
CA GLU A 323 -14.90 29.03 9.83
C GLU A 323 -14.98 27.97 10.92
N THR A 324 -15.08 26.70 10.54
CA THR A 324 -15.32 25.60 11.46
C THR A 324 -14.04 24.87 11.87
N HIS A 325 -12.93 25.12 11.17
CA HIS A 325 -11.67 24.36 11.31
C HIS A 325 -11.84 22.84 11.15
N LEU A 326 -12.87 22.42 10.43
CA LEU A 326 -13.09 21.01 10.10
C LEU A 326 -12.41 20.68 8.78
N VAL A 327 -11.87 19.48 8.69
CA VAL A 327 -11.38 18.95 7.42
C VAL A 327 -12.56 18.41 6.63
N LEU A 328 -12.79 19.00 5.46
CA LEU A 328 -13.83 18.58 4.53
C LEU A 328 -13.22 17.77 3.39
N ALA A 329 -14.01 16.85 2.85
CA ALA A 329 -13.65 16.00 1.71
C ALA A 329 -14.51 16.39 0.51
N GLU A 330 -13.87 16.75 -0.58
CA GLU A 330 -14.52 17.17 -1.83
C GLU A 330 -14.09 16.24 -2.98
N PRO A 331 -15.04 15.58 -3.65
CA PRO A 331 -14.72 14.81 -4.85
C PRO A 331 -14.34 15.77 -5.99
N MET A 332 -13.25 15.43 -6.68
CA MET A 332 -12.70 16.21 -7.78
C MET A 332 -12.77 15.42 -9.09
N GLU A 333 -12.85 16.13 -10.20
CA GLU A 333 -12.72 15.52 -11.53
C GLU A 333 -11.29 15.00 -11.76
N PRO A 334 -11.12 13.92 -12.53
CA PRO A 334 -9.79 13.41 -12.91
C PRO A 334 -8.96 14.47 -13.64
N MET A 335 -7.66 14.49 -13.37
CA MET A 335 -6.75 15.54 -13.87
C MET A 335 -5.80 15.02 -14.96
N ASN A 336 -6.17 13.93 -15.64
CA ASN A 336 -5.33 13.37 -16.71
C ASN A 336 -5.06 14.39 -17.82
N GLY A 337 -3.78 14.63 -18.09
CA GLY A 337 -3.32 15.58 -19.11
C GLY A 337 -3.40 17.04 -18.71
N TRP A 338 -3.73 17.35 -17.47
CA TRP A 338 -3.65 18.72 -16.96
C TRP A 338 -2.19 19.14 -16.77
N ASP A 339 -1.93 20.45 -16.96
CA ASP A 339 -0.63 21.01 -16.64
C ASP A 339 -0.37 21.02 -15.13
N VAL A 340 0.85 20.66 -14.74
CA VAL A 340 1.28 20.57 -13.32
C VAL A 340 1.05 21.90 -12.58
N ASN A 341 1.28 23.03 -13.22
CA ASN A 341 1.08 24.33 -12.57
C ASN A 341 -0.39 24.57 -12.26
N THR A 342 -1.29 24.23 -13.17
CA THR A 342 -2.74 24.30 -12.96
C THR A 342 -3.17 23.38 -11.80
N ILE A 343 -2.61 22.17 -11.71
CA ILE A 343 -2.90 21.27 -10.59
C ILE A 343 -2.42 21.89 -9.26
N LEU A 344 -1.23 22.50 -9.24
CA LEU A 344 -0.69 23.14 -8.05
C LEU A 344 -1.56 24.35 -7.61
N GLU A 345 -1.96 25.21 -8.52
CA GLU A 345 -2.73 26.44 -8.23
C GLU A 345 -4.18 26.12 -7.87
N ASP A 346 -4.89 25.38 -8.73
CA ASP A 346 -6.34 25.19 -8.61
C ASP A 346 -6.74 24.11 -7.61
N TYR A 347 -5.88 23.08 -7.43
CA TYR A 347 -6.25 21.90 -6.64
C TYR A 347 -5.40 21.71 -5.38
N MET A 348 -4.18 22.25 -5.35
CA MET A 348 -3.29 22.09 -4.21
C MET A 348 -3.09 23.39 -3.42
N ASP A 349 -3.74 24.48 -3.79
CA ASP A 349 -3.64 25.81 -3.17
C ASP A 349 -2.17 26.27 -3.01
N THR A 350 -1.34 26.00 -4.02
CA THR A 350 0.09 26.25 -3.95
C THR A 350 0.48 27.29 -4.99
N GLU A 351 1.09 28.38 -4.56
CA GLU A 351 1.61 29.38 -5.47
C GLU A 351 2.74 28.78 -6.32
N VAL A 352 2.59 28.79 -7.66
CA VAL A 352 3.57 28.26 -8.62
C VAL A 352 4.79 29.17 -8.72
N TYR A 353 4.58 30.45 -8.61
CA TYR A 353 5.62 31.46 -8.71
C TYR A 353 5.98 32.02 -7.33
N ASN A 354 7.24 32.44 -7.17
CA ASN A 354 7.60 33.17 -5.98
C ASN A 354 6.89 34.55 -5.99
N ARG A 355 6.65 35.11 -4.80
CA ARG A 355 5.88 36.36 -4.60
C ARG A 355 6.30 37.46 -5.54
N LYS A 356 7.60 37.66 -5.82
CA LYS A 356 8.10 38.70 -6.70
C LYS A 356 7.68 38.48 -8.15
N THR A 357 7.69 37.24 -8.61
CA THR A 357 7.23 36.87 -9.96
C THR A 357 5.73 37.02 -10.08
N THR A 358 4.95 36.62 -9.07
CA THR A 358 3.51 36.80 -9.03
C THR A 358 3.14 38.30 -9.12
N GLU A 359 3.75 39.16 -8.30
CA GLU A 359 3.55 40.61 -8.32
C GLU A 359 3.86 41.20 -9.71
N LEU A 360 4.91 40.72 -10.40
CA LEU A 360 5.26 41.16 -11.76
C LEU A 360 4.22 40.70 -12.80
N LEU A 361 3.75 39.46 -12.70
CA LEU A 361 2.73 38.90 -13.60
C LEU A 361 1.39 39.64 -13.43
N GLU A 362 0.99 39.98 -12.21
CA GLU A 362 -0.20 40.80 -11.94
C GLU A 362 -0.08 42.20 -12.56
N GLN A 363 1.08 42.85 -12.42
CA GLN A 363 1.32 44.15 -13.04
C GLN A 363 1.29 44.06 -14.57
N ILE A 364 1.86 43.02 -15.17
CA ILE A 364 1.79 42.78 -16.62
C ILE A 364 0.33 42.66 -17.05
N ASN A 365 -0.49 41.88 -16.33
CA ASN A 365 -1.91 41.71 -16.63
C ASN A 365 -2.69 43.04 -16.54
N VAL A 366 -2.40 43.87 -15.54
CA VAL A 366 -2.99 45.20 -15.44
C VAL A 366 -2.67 46.07 -16.68
N TYR A 367 -1.39 46.12 -17.08
CA TYR A 367 -0.98 46.90 -18.27
C TYR A 367 -1.56 46.33 -19.56
N LEU A 368 -1.71 45.02 -19.70
CA LEU A 368 -2.36 44.39 -20.86
C LEU A 368 -3.85 44.79 -20.93
N ASN A 369 -4.55 44.79 -19.81
CA ASN A 369 -5.96 45.19 -19.71
C ASN A 369 -6.15 46.69 -20.04
N GLU A 370 -5.20 47.52 -19.63
CA GLU A 370 -5.16 48.98 -19.93
C GLU A 370 -4.62 49.26 -21.35
N LYS A 371 -4.26 48.24 -22.13
CA LYS A 371 -3.62 48.34 -23.46
C LYS A 371 -2.30 49.11 -23.47
N ALA A 372 -1.60 49.13 -22.32
CA ALA A 372 -0.30 49.78 -22.15
C ALA A 372 0.81 48.78 -22.50
N TYR A 373 0.91 48.40 -23.77
CA TYR A 373 1.76 47.30 -24.25
C TYR A 373 3.27 47.52 -24.02
N ASP A 374 3.73 48.80 -24.15
CA ASP A 374 5.14 49.14 -23.95
C ASP A 374 5.60 48.94 -22.49
N GLU A 375 4.72 49.21 -21.53
CA GLU A 375 4.93 48.98 -20.10
C GLU A 375 4.94 47.48 -19.78
N ALA A 376 4.00 46.73 -20.34
CA ALA A 376 3.92 45.30 -20.21
C ALA A 376 5.19 44.61 -20.75
N GLU A 377 5.68 45.00 -21.94
CA GLU A 377 6.90 44.45 -22.56
C GLU A 377 8.15 44.71 -21.70
N LYS A 378 8.28 45.88 -21.06
CA LYS A 378 9.37 46.17 -20.14
C LYS A 378 9.39 45.26 -18.94
N LEU A 379 8.21 44.86 -18.42
CA LEU A 379 8.13 43.90 -17.28
C LEU A 379 8.40 42.47 -17.72
N VAL A 380 7.91 42.07 -18.90
CA VAL A 380 8.23 40.74 -19.47
C VAL A 380 9.73 40.59 -19.65
N ASN A 381 10.44 41.58 -20.15
CA ASN A 381 11.90 41.60 -20.30
C ASN A 381 12.68 41.56 -18.97
N LYS A 382 12.00 41.79 -17.82
CA LYS A 382 12.59 41.60 -16.49
C LYS A 382 12.39 40.16 -15.94
N LEU A 383 11.45 39.40 -16.50
CA LEU A 383 11.19 38.04 -16.15
C LEU A 383 12.07 37.04 -16.94
N ALA A 384 12.48 37.43 -18.14
CA ALA A 384 13.40 36.71 -18.99
C ALA A 384 14.86 36.86 -18.50
#